data_317516c8fca996e699cb58c25ea1806e
#
_entry.id   317516c8fca996e699cb58c25ea1806e
#
_cell.length_a   1.000
_cell.length_b   1.000
_cell.length_c   1.000
_cell.angle_alpha   90.00
_cell.angle_beta   90.00
_cell.angle_gamma   90.00
#
_symmetry.space_group_name_H-M   'P 1'
#
loop_
_entity.id
_entity.type
_entity.pdbx_description
1 polymer ?
#
loop_
_entity_poly.entity_id
_entity_poly.type
_entity_poly.pdbx_seq_one_letter_code
_entity_poly.pdbx_strand_id
1 'polypeptide(L)'
;MGLLSEKWWSKMIAHLRILVMVFLLLLGGTDSLSGSDWKQAIGPWKWSFPRDDGSHPDFRTEWWYFTGNLSDTLTRRFGYQLTFFRQGVVFEAKNPANAWSVRDLFSAHFTLTDVSGGRFAYAERLCRGGPGLAGAARNQMDVWLLNWSARMKENSICIEAKDRAMELSLELAPRKPMVFHGQNGLSKKGTQEGQASYYFSYTDLATTGLIKIPTLPSPFLVKGRSWFDHEFGSNQLASNQVGWDWFSLHLSNGQDLMIYFLRRSDGSVEPTSSGTLVSSDGRTTNLKLSEMNVEVLDHWKSSKSGGEYPNRWKIEIPVVKIQLLINPLLASQELVTESSTGVVYWEGVVDGKGRSRGQEVTCEGYVEMTGYAGSLAGSF
;
A
#
# COMPACT_ATOMS: atom_id res chain seq x y z
N MET A 1 -45.49 -9.86 -14.25
CA MET A 1 -44.94 -11.00 -13.49
C MET A 1 -43.41 -10.92 -13.49
N GLY A 2 -42.78 -9.82 -13.08
CA GLY A 2 -41.36 -9.58 -13.22
C GLY A 2 -40.67 -8.73 -12.15
N LEU A 3 -41.40 -8.19 -11.17
CA LEU A 3 -40.85 -7.23 -10.19
C LEU A 3 -40.71 -7.80 -8.75
N LEU A 4 -41.04 -9.08 -8.54
CA LEU A 4 -40.93 -9.73 -7.22
C LEU A 4 -39.66 -10.56 -7.04
N SER A 5 -38.88 -10.83 -8.12
CA SER A 5 -37.70 -11.68 -8.07
C SER A 5 -36.44 -10.96 -7.59
N GLU A 6 -36.23 -9.69 -7.96
CA GLU A 6 -35.01 -8.94 -7.60
C GLU A 6 -34.92 -8.58 -6.12
N LYS A 7 -36.05 -8.23 -5.49
CA LYS A 7 -36.10 -7.97 -4.04
C LYS A 7 -35.89 -9.23 -3.20
N TRP A 8 -36.22 -10.41 -3.73
CA TRP A 8 -36.01 -11.69 -3.04
C TRP A 8 -34.54 -12.11 -3.09
N TRP A 9 -33.89 -11.95 -4.24
CA TRP A 9 -32.45 -12.22 -4.41
C TRP A 9 -31.59 -11.29 -3.57
N SER A 10 -31.90 -10.00 -3.49
CA SER A 10 -31.16 -9.04 -2.66
C SER A 10 -31.29 -9.33 -1.15
N LYS A 11 -32.48 -9.75 -0.70
CA LYS A 11 -32.69 -10.18 0.70
C LYS A 11 -31.98 -11.48 1.02
N MET A 12 -31.97 -12.45 0.13
CA MET A 12 -31.30 -13.75 0.32
C MET A 12 -29.76 -13.56 0.35
N ILE A 13 -29.20 -12.68 -0.47
CA ILE A 13 -27.77 -12.32 -0.45
C ILE A 13 -27.43 -11.57 0.84
N ALA A 14 -28.29 -10.65 1.32
CA ALA A 14 -28.11 -9.97 2.59
C ALA A 14 -28.14 -10.93 3.78
N HIS A 15 -29.05 -11.90 3.80
CA HIS A 15 -29.10 -12.92 4.86
C HIS A 15 -27.93 -13.91 4.81
N LEU A 16 -27.43 -14.24 3.62
CA LEU A 16 -26.22 -15.07 3.47
C LEU A 16 -24.97 -14.34 3.94
N ARG A 17 -24.90 -13.02 3.71
CA ARG A 17 -23.83 -12.14 4.23
C ARG A 17 -23.84 -12.04 5.75
N ILE A 18 -25.04 -11.91 6.35
CA ILE A 18 -25.21 -11.91 7.82
C ILE A 18 -24.87 -13.29 8.40
N LEU A 19 -25.21 -14.40 7.75
CA LEU A 19 -24.84 -15.74 8.18
C LEU A 19 -23.34 -16.01 8.10
N VAL A 20 -22.64 -15.50 7.09
CA VAL A 20 -21.19 -15.60 6.97
C VAL A 20 -20.50 -14.73 8.03
N MET A 21 -21.03 -13.53 8.30
CA MET A 21 -20.52 -12.63 9.34
C MET A 21 -20.79 -13.17 10.75
N VAL A 22 -21.96 -13.78 10.99
CA VAL A 22 -22.32 -14.44 12.26
C VAL A 22 -21.53 -15.76 12.43
N PHE A 23 -21.22 -16.49 11.36
CA PHE A 23 -20.37 -17.68 11.44
C PHE A 23 -18.90 -17.34 11.76
N LEU A 24 -18.42 -16.18 11.32
CA LEU A 24 -17.12 -15.65 11.73
C LEU A 24 -17.11 -15.14 13.19
N LEU A 25 -18.25 -14.66 13.69
CA LEU A 25 -18.42 -14.24 15.09
C LEU A 25 -18.67 -15.41 16.07
N LEU A 26 -19.25 -16.53 15.61
CA LEU A 26 -19.48 -17.73 16.44
C LEU A 26 -18.26 -18.66 16.55
N LEU A 27 -17.20 -18.43 15.79
CA LEU A 27 -15.89 -19.06 16.02
C LEU A 27 -15.05 -18.33 17.08
N GLY A 28 -15.55 -17.22 17.62
CA GLY A 28 -15.04 -16.54 18.81
C GLY A 28 -15.41 -17.26 20.10
N GLY A 29 -15.11 -18.55 20.21
CA GLY A 29 -15.05 -19.21 21.51
C GLY A 29 -14.02 -18.48 22.37
N THR A 30 -14.41 -18.13 23.60
CA THR A 30 -13.59 -17.55 24.65
C THR A 30 -12.53 -18.56 25.15
N ASP A 31 -11.70 -19.06 24.25
CA ASP A 31 -10.40 -19.55 24.60
C ASP A 31 -9.50 -18.32 24.66
N SER A 32 -9.05 -17.98 25.85
CA SER A 32 -7.91 -17.11 26.08
C SER A 32 -6.73 -17.73 25.32
N LEU A 33 -6.58 -17.34 24.04
CA LEU A 33 -5.45 -17.68 23.21
C LEU A 33 -4.21 -17.08 23.90
N SER A 34 -3.52 -17.90 24.63
CA SER A 34 -2.11 -17.71 24.99
C SER A 34 -1.39 -17.24 23.70
N GLY A 35 -0.58 -16.21 23.85
CA GLY A 35 0.14 -15.44 22.86
C GLY A 35 0.16 -16.00 21.45
N SER A 36 -0.16 -15.16 20.47
CA SER A 36 -0.17 -15.53 19.05
C SER A 36 1.14 -16.23 18.70
N ASP A 37 1.06 -17.38 18.04
CA ASP A 37 2.24 -18.14 17.55
C ASP A 37 3.04 -17.35 16.48
N TRP A 38 2.49 -16.23 16.00
CA TRP A 38 3.12 -15.34 15.02
C TRP A 38 4.30 -14.57 15.63
N LYS A 39 5.42 -14.54 14.91
CA LYS A 39 6.57 -13.74 15.31
C LYS A 39 6.22 -12.27 15.37
N GLN A 40 6.75 -11.57 16.37
CA GLN A 40 6.66 -10.13 16.51
C GLN A 40 7.92 -9.46 15.93
N ALA A 41 7.77 -8.27 15.36
CA ALA A 41 8.91 -7.47 14.94
C ALA A 41 9.57 -6.81 16.17
N ILE A 42 10.56 -7.49 16.73
CA ILE A 42 11.29 -7.09 17.94
C ILE A 42 12.79 -7.13 17.65
N GLY A 43 13.48 -6.01 17.87
CA GLY A 43 14.92 -5.93 17.70
C GLY A 43 15.38 -5.96 16.23
N PRO A 44 16.69 -6.07 15.98
CA PRO A 44 17.24 -6.00 14.63
C PRO A 44 16.94 -7.27 13.82
N TRP A 45 16.60 -7.09 12.53
CA TRP A 45 16.48 -8.18 11.58
C TRP A 45 17.81 -8.40 10.85
N LYS A 46 18.16 -9.66 10.62
CA LYS A 46 19.32 -10.01 9.81
C LYS A 46 18.90 -10.15 8.35
N TRP A 47 19.02 -9.05 7.61
CA TRP A 47 18.66 -8.99 6.21
C TRP A 47 19.52 -9.91 5.33
N SER A 48 18.89 -10.59 4.39
CA SER A 48 19.53 -11.50 3.43
C SER A 48 18.79 -11.48 2.10
N PHE A 49 19.37 -10.88 1.07
CA PHE A 49 18.77 -10.80 -0.25
C PHE A 49 19.39 -11.83 -1.20
N PRO A 50 18.58 -12.44 -2.09
CA PRO A 50 17.19 -12.11 -2.44
C PRO A 50 16.11 -12.73 -1.52
N ARG A 51 16.50 -13.44 -0.44
CA ARG A 51 15.54 -14.12 0.44
C ARG A 51 14.49 -13.17 1.03
N ASP A 52 14.89 -12.00 1.50
CA ASP A 52 13.99 -11.04 2.14
C ASP A 52 13.18 -10.17 1.16
N ASP A 53 13.35 -10.34 -0.16
CA ASP A 53 12.38 -9.90 -1.16
C ASP A 53 11.16 -10.83 -1.22
N GLY A 54 11.29 -12.07 -0.73
CA GLY A 54 10.26 -13.08 -0.67
C GLY A 54 9.36 -12.96 0.55
N SER A 55 8.51 -13.98 0.78
CA SER A 55 7.55 -13.96 1.87
C SER A 55 8.12 -14.38 3.22
N HIS A 56 7.58 -13.79 4.28
CA HIS A 56 7.90 -14.03 5.68
C HIS A 56 6.72 -14.66 6.43
N PRO A 57 6.38 -15.93 6.15
CA PRO A 57 5.17 -16.56 6.65
C PRO A 57 5.14 -16.79 8.16
N ASP A 58 6.24 -16.56 8.89
CA ASP A 58 6.27 -16.56 10.35
C ASP A 58 5.60 -15.29 10.94
N PHE A 59 5.39 -14.26 10.12
CA PHE A 59 4.66 -13.05 10.48
C PHE A 59 3.23 -13.11 9.95
N ARG A 60 2.31 -12.42 10.62
CA ARG A 60 0.88 -12.47 10.33
C ARG A 60 0.51 -11.68 9.09
N THR A 61 1.06 -10.47 8.91
CA THR A 61 0.76 -9.54 7.83
C THR A 61 2.00 -9.20 7.04
N GLU A 62 1.82 -9.05 5.74
CA GLU A 62 2.89 -8.70 4.82
C GLU A 62 2.32 -8.07 3.55
N TRP A 63 3.01 -7.07 2.97
CA TRP A 63 2.62 -6.50 1.70
C TRP A 63 3.81 -6.12 0.82
N TRP A 64 3.57 -6.19 -0.48
CA TRP A 64 4.40 -5.70 -1.57
C TRP A 64 3.62 -4.60 -2.27
N TYR A 65 4.05 -3.35 -2.09
CA TYR A 65 3.34 -2.16 -2.52
C TYR A 65 4.14 -1.41 -3.57
N PHE A 66 3.54 -1.21 -4.74
CA PHE A 66 4.15 -0.51 -5.87
C PHE A 66 3.31 0.69 -6.25
N THR A 67 3.95 1.85 -6.40
CA THR A 67 3.32 3.05 -6.95
C THR A 67 4.22 3.71 -7.97
N GLY A 68 3.66 4.52 -8.86
CA GLY A 68 4.49 5.24 -9.80
C GLY A 68 3.78 6.32 -10.59
N ASN A 69 4.62 7.22 -11.09
CA ASN A 69 4.29 8.28 -12.01
C ASN A 69 4.84 7.93 -13.39
N LEU A 70 3.98 7.87 -14.39
CA LEU A 70 4.31 7.43 -15.74
C LEU A 70 3.91 8.49 -16.76
N SER A 71 4.59 8.50 -17.89
CA SER A 71 4.20 9.29 -19.07
C SER A 71 4.39 8.49 -20.35
N ASP A 72 3.56 8.73 -21.34
CA ASP A 72 3.74 8.20 -22.69
C ASP A 72 4.60 9.12 -23.56
N THR A 73 4.77 8.75 -24.82
CA THR A 73 5.55 9.51 -25.81
C THR A 73 4.91 10.85 -26.16
N LEU A 74 3.62 11.05 -25.88
CA LEU A 74 2.87 12.29 -26.09
C LEU A 74 2.77 13.13 -24.82
N THR A 75 3.56 12.80 -23.78
CA THR A 75 3.59 13.49 -22.48
C THR A 75 2.28 13.42 -21.68
N ARG A 76 1.38 12.50 -22.01
CA ARG A 76 0.22 12.21 -21.17
C ARG A 76 0.70 11.57 -19.87
N ARG A 77 0.18 12.04 -18.74
CA ARG A 77 0.59 11.61 -17.41
C ARG A 77 -0.38 10.56 -16.86
N PHE A 78 0.19 9.56 -16.22
CA PHE A 78 -0.55 8.49 -15.55
C PHE A 78 0.04 8.22 -14.18
N GLY A 79 -0.82 7.74 -13.26
CA GLY A 79 -0.41 7.16 -12.00
C GLY A 79 -0.86 5.71 -11.91
N TYR A 80 -0.16 4.91 -11.13
CA TYR A 80 -0.61 3.55 -10.80
C TYR A 80 -0.26 3.18 -9.38
N GLN A 81 -1.04 2.26 -8.81
CA GLN A 81 -0.72 1.50 -7.62
C GLN A 81 -1.02 0.03 -7.91
N LEU A 82 -0.14 -0.86 -7.45
CA LEU A 82 -0.36 -2.30 -7.41
C LEU A 82 0.16 -2.83 -6.08
N THR A 83 -0.73 -3.39 -5.28
CA THR A 83 -0.36 -3.93 -3.97
C THR A 83 -0.82 -5.37 -3.83
N PHE A 84 0.02 -6.22 -3.29
CA PHE A 84 -0.31 -7.56 -2.84
C PHE A 84 -0.21 -7.58 -1.31
N PHE A 85 -1.25 -8.09 -0.66
CA PHE A 85 -1.29 -8.30 0.78
C PHE A 85 -1.37 -9.79 1.08
N ARG A 86 -0.61 -10.24 2.07
CA ARG A 86 -0.74 -11.56 2.67
C ARG A 86 -1.19 -11.42 4.13
N GLN A 87 -2.27 -12.10 4.46
CA GLN A 87 -2.80 -12.19 5.81
C GLN A 87 -2.78 -13.65 6.28
N GLY A 88 -2.02 -13.95 7.29
CA GLY A 88 -2.06 -15.23 7.98
C GLY A 88 -3.36 -15.35 8.80
N VAL A 89 -4.17 -16.38 8.52
CA VAL A 89 -5.41 -16.68 9.24
C VAL A 89 -5.21 -17.73 10.33
N VAL A 90 -4.30 -18.66 10.09
CA VAL A 90 -3.87 -19.66 11.08
C VAL A 90 -2.36 -19.82 10.98
N PHE A 91 -1.67 -19.94 12.11
CA PHE A 91 -0.21 -20.10 12.11
C PHE A 91 0.19 -21.43 11.48
N GLU A 92 -0.47 -22.51 11.86
CA GLU A 92 -0.30 -23.83 11.25
C GLU A 92 -1.62 -24.32 10.64
N ALA A 93 -1.58 -24.76 9.40
CA ALA A 93 -2.75 -25.37 8.78
C ALA A 93 -3.08 -26.71 9.50
N LYS A 94 -4.35 -26.90 9.87
CA LYS A 94 -4.82 -28.15 10.54
C LYS A 94 -4.45 -29.43 9.79
N ASN A 95 -4.30 -29.36 8.49
CA ASN A 95 -3.83 -30.47 7.65
C ASN A 95 -2.92 -29.92 6.55
N PRO A 96 -1.60 -29.71 6.82
CA PRO A 96 -0.67 -29.12 5.86
C PRO A 96 -0.44 -29.99 4.61
N ALA A 97 -0.74 -31.28 4.65
CA ALA A 97 -0.68 -32.17 3.50
C ALA A 97 -1.85 -31.99 2.54
N ASN A 98 -2.93 -31.33 2.96
CA ASN A 98 -4.08 -31.03 2.12
C ASN A 98 -3.88 -29.67 1.42
N ALA A 99 -3.70 -29.70 0.10
CA ALA A 99 -3.56 -28.48 -0.72
C ALA A 99 -4.76 -27.49 -0.58
N TRP A 100 -5.87 -27.93 -0.01
CA TRP A 100 -7.06 -27.13 0.25
C TRP A 100 -7.08 -26.50 1.66
N SER A 101 -6.15 -26.80 2.54
CA SER A 101 -6.02 -26.15 3.83
C SER A 101 -5.65 -24.68 3.66
N VAL A 102 -6.40 -23.78 4.29
CA VAL A 102 -6.14 -22.34 4.23
C VAL A 102 -5.23 -21.97 5.39
N ARG A 103 -4.07 -21.43 5.09
CA ARG A 103 -3.15 -20.82 6.02
C ARG A 103 -3.12 -19.30 5.87
N ASP A 104 -3.04 -18.85 4.64
CA ASP A 104 -2.93 -17.45 4.26
C ASP A 104 -4.06 -17.05 3.30
N LEU A 105 -4.53 -15.83 3.46
CA LEU A 105 -5.34 -15.12 2.46
C LEU A 105 -4.45 -14.10 1.75
N PHE A 106 -4.67 -13.96 0.45
CA PHE A 106 -4.04 -12.95 -0.38
C PHE A 106 -5.09 -12.02 -0.94
N SER A 107 -4.90 -10.74 -0.77
CA SER A 107 -5.66 -9.70 -1.49
C SER A 107 -4.72 -8.87 -2.34
N ALA A 108 -5.25 -8.26 -3.38
CA ALA A 108 -4.49 -7.35 -4.23
C ALA A 108 -5.40 -6.24 -4.75
N HIS A 109 -4.84 -5.03 -4.79
CA HIS A 109 -5.48 -3.85 -5.33
C HIS A 109 -4.64 -3.29 -6.47
N PHE A 110 -5.32 -2.87 -7.52
CA PHE A 110 -4.70 -2.31 -8.72
C PHE A 110 -5.44 -1.05 -9.14
N THR A 111 -4.73 0.06 -9.26
CA THR A 111 -5.28 1.33 -9.70
C THR A 111 -4.56 1.87 -10.93
N LEU A 112 -5.30 2.59 -11.78
CA LEU A 112 -4.74 3.43 -12.82
C LEU A 112 -5.42 4.79 -12.79
N THR A 113 -4.61 5.85 -12.75
CA THR A 113 -5.02 7.23 -12.88
C THR A 113 -4.61 7.76 -14.26
N ASP A 114 -5.56 8.09 -15.10
CA ASP A 114 -5.35 8.87 -16.32
C ASP A 114 -5.49 10.35 -15.95
N VAL A 115 -4.38 11.01 -15.68
CA VAL A 115 -4.34 12.41 -15.25
C VAL A 115 -4.89 13.32 -16.37
N SER A 116 -4.47 13.08 -17.62
CA SER A 116 -4.87 13.89 -18.77
C SER A 116 -6.35 13.71 -19.11
N GLY A 117 -6.90 12.53 -18.88
CA GLY A 117 -8.32 12.22 -19.07
C GLY A 117 -9.21 12.49 -17.86
N GLY A 118 -8.63 12.88 -16.70
CA GLY A 118 -9.36 13.14 -15.47
C GLY A 118 -10.06 11.89 -14.91
N ARG A 119 -9.45 10.70 -15.00
CA ARG A 119 -10.09 9.42 -14.70
C ARG A 119 -9.26 8.59 -13.74
N PHE A 120 -9.96 7.98 -12.79
CA PHE A 120 -9.42 6.99 -11.86
C PHE A 120 -10.20 5.69 -12.02
N ALA A 121 -9.49 4.59 -12.14
CA ALA A 121 -10.06 3.25 -12.21
C ALA A 121 -9.28 2.32 -11.30
N TYR A 122 -9.97 1.35 -10.69
CA TYR A 122 -9.36 0.36 -9.82
C TYR A 122 -10.02 -1.01 -9.97
N ALA A 123 -9.29 -2.02 -9.55
CA ALA A 123 -9.74 -3.40 -9.42
C ALA A 123 -9.18 -3.99 -8.12
N GLU A 124 -9.91 -4.94 -7.56
CA GLU A 124 -9.57 -5.64 -6.32
C GLU A 124 -9.72 -7.15 -6.49
N ARG A 125 -8.93 -7.91 -5.75
CA ARG A 125 -9.00 -9.37 -5.71
C ARG A 125 -8.77 -9.88 -4.31
N LEU A 126 -9.40 -11.00 -3.99
CA LEU A 126 -9.19 -11.79 -2.79
C LEU A 126 -9.16 -13.25 -3.16
N CYS A 127 -8.16 -13.97 -2.69
CA CYS A 127 -8.06 -15.41 -2.86
C CYS A 127 -7.37 -16.04 -1.65
N ARG A 128 -7.67 -17.30 -1.37
CA ARG A 128 -6.88 -18.11 -0.45
C ARG A 128 -5.52 -18.46 -1.04
N GLY A 129 -4.53 -18.64 -0.22
CA GLY A 129 -3.23 -19.20 -0.61
C GLY A 129 -3.37 -20.63 -1.15
N GLY A 130 -2.60 -21.01 -2.20
CA GLY A 130 -2.64 -22.32 -2.85
C GLY A 130 -3.99 -22.69 -3.50
N PRO A 131 -4.08 -23.85 -4.16
CA PRO A 131 -3.05 -24.48 -4.98
C PRO A 131 -2.89 -23.72 -6.31
N GLY A 132 -1.82 -22.90 -6.41
CA GLY A 132 -1.52 -22.11 -7.62
C GLY A 132 -2.36 -20.85 -7.84
N LEU A 133 -3.42 -20.60 -7.03
CA LEU A 133 -4.32 -19.46 -7.18
C LEU A 133 -3.69 -18.16 -6.68
N ALA A 134 -3.09 -18.22 -5.49
CA ALA A 134 -2.35 -17.10 -4.90
C ALA A 134 -1.22 -17.65 -4.04
N GLY A 135 -0.16 -16.87 -3.90
CA GLY A 135 0.99 -17.23 -3.10
C GLY A 135 2.11 -16.23 -3.21
N ALA A 136 3.17 -16.49 -2.42
CA ALA A 136 4.44 -15.80 -2.52
C ALA A 136 5.60 -16.76 -2.21
N ALA A 137 6.67 -16.68 -3.00
CA ALA A 137 7.88 -17.47 -2.79
C ALA A 137 8.62 -17.00 -1.53
N ARG A 138 9.35 -17.92 -0.86
CA ARG A 138 10.07 -17.62 0.39
C ARG A 138 11.49 -17.11 0.20
N ASN A 139 12.05 -17.31 -0.97
CA ASN A 139 13.49 -17.12 -1.22
C ASN A 139 13.80 -16.00 -2.21
N GLN A 140 12.79 -15.40 -2.77
CA GLN A 140 12.89 -14.30 -3.74
C GLN A 140 11.55 -13.62 -3.91
N MET A 141 11.52 -12.42 -4.51
CA MET A 141 10.27 -11.77 -4.90
C MET A 141 9.61 -12.56 -6.05
N ASP A 142 8.56 -13.26 -5.72
CA ASP A 142 7.60 -13.86 -6.65
C ASP A 142 6.28 -13.98 -5.90
N VAL A 143 5.44 -12.96 -6.01
CA VAL A 143 4.10 -12.91 -5.44
C VAL A 143 3.07 -12.88 -6.56
N TRP A 144 2.00 -13.63 -6.40
CA TRP A 144 0.95 -13.70 -7.40
C TRP A 144 -0.43 -13.86 -6.77
N LEU A 145 -1.41 -13.36 -7.48
CA LEU A 145 -2.82 -13.59 -7.24
C LEU A 145 -3.56 -13.72 -8.57
N LEU A 146 -3.90 -14.96 -8.94
CA LEU A 146 -4.41 -15.34 -10.27
C LEU A 146 -3.40 -14.92 -11.37
N ASN A 147 -3.80 -13.99 -12.25
CA ASN A 147 -2.95 -13.46 -13.32
C ASN A 147 -2.31 -12.10 -12.99
N TRP A 148 -2.33 -11.67 -11.73
CA TRP A 148 -1.53 -10.53 -11.25
C TRP A 148 -0.27 -11.04 -10.59
N SER A 149 0.86 -10.38 -10.81
CA SER A 149 2.12 -10.81 -10.21
C SER A 149 3.14 -9.69 -10.09
N ALA A 150 4.08 -9.87 -9.14
CA ALA A 150 5.32 -9.13 -9.07
C ALA A 150 6.48 -10.11 -8.88
N ARG A 151 7.48 -10.03 -9.74
CA ARG A 151 8.62 -10.96 -9.78
C ARG A 151 9.93 -10.24 -9.99
N MET A 152 10.93 -10.60 -9.21
CA MET A 152 12.30 -10.22 -9.50
C MET A 152 12.83 -11.05 -10.68
N LYS A 153 13.35 -10.37 -11.70
CA LYS A 153 14.06 -10.98 -12.83
C LYS A 153 15.39 -10.29 -12.98
N GLU A 154 16.46 -11.03 -12.73
CA GLU A 154 17.82 -10.47 -12.71
C GLU A 154 17.90 -9.28 -11.76
N ASN A 155 18.04 -8.07 -12.29
CA ASN A 155 18.15 -6.82 -11.54
C ASN A 155 16.90 -5.92 -11.65
N SER A 156 15.79 -6.42 -12.21
CA SER A 156 14.56 -5.66 -12.41
C SER A 156 13.38 -6.37 -11.75
N ILE A 157 12.38 -5.62 -11.34
CA ILE A 157 11.09 -6.15 -10.88
C ILE A 157 10.11 -6.05 -12.05
N CYS A 158 9.53 -7.18 -12.46
CA CYS A 158 8.45 -7.21 -13.44
C CYS A 158 7.12 -7.28 -12.70
N ILE A 159 6.23 -6.35 -12.96
CA ILE A 159 4.88 -6.34 -12.39
C ILE A 159 3.83 -6.43 -13.50
N GLU A 160 2.82 -7.26 -13.27
CA GLU A 160 1.74 -7.49 -14.21
C GLU A 160 0.39 -7.51 -13.49
N ALA A 161 -0.55 -6.75 -14.01
CA ALA A 161 -1.94 -6.80 -13.57
C ALA A 161 -2.89 -6.56 -14.74
N LYS A 162 -3.97 -7.36 -14.81
CA LYS A 162 -4.99 -7.23 -15.84
C LYS A 162 -6.37 -7.48 -15.26
N ASP A 163 -7.24 -6.51 -15.42
CA ASP A 163 -8.65 -6.63 -15.08
C ASP A 163 -9.51 -5.92 -16.12
N ARG A 164 -10.46 -6.68 -16.73
CA ARG A 164 -11.36 -6.15 -17.78
C ARG A 164 -10.59 -5.38 -18.87
N ALA A 165 -10.74 -4.05 -18.87
CA ALA A 165 -10.11 -3.16 -19.82
C ALA A 165 -8.87 -2.43 -19.28
N MET A 166 -8.50 -2.67 -18.02
CA MET A 166 -7.26 -2.16 -17.41
C MET A 166 -6.15 -3.21 -17.51
N GLU A 167 -4.96 -2.77 -17.90
CA GLU A 167 -3.78 -3.64 -17.95
C GLU A 167 -2.52 -2.83 -17.62
N LEU A 168 -1.62 -3.46 -16.91
CA LEU A 168 -0.31 -2.94 -16.55
C LEU A 168 0.69 -4.09 -16.73
N SER A 169 1.76 -3.81 -17.46
CA SER A 169 2.92 -4.70 -17.61
C SER A 169 4.16 -3.82 -17.63
N LEU A 170 4.87 -3.75 -16.50
CA LEU A 170 5.97 -2.83 -16.29
C LEU A 170 7.22 -3.58 -15.83
N GLU A 171 8.37 -3.07 -16.26
CA GLU A 171 9.69 -3.41 -15.75
C GLU A 171 10.23 -2.22 -14.95
N LEU A 172 10.67 -2.50 -13.72
CA LEU A 172 11.13 -1.54 -12.73
C LEU A 172 12.59 -1.84 -12.36
N ALA A 173 13.52 -0.98 -12.74
CA ALA A 173 14.95 -1.14 -12.48
C ALA A 173 15.42 -0.19 -11.36
N PRO A 174 16.00 -0.70 -10.25
CA PRO A 174 16.52 0.13 -9.15
C PRO A 174 17.62 1.09 -9.64
N ARG A 175 17.48 2.37 -9.27
CA ARG A 175 18.48 3.42 -9.55
C ARG A 175 19.25 3.85 -8.32
N LYS A 176 18.77 3.46 -7.13
CA LYS A 176 19.38 3.71 -5.84
C LYS A 176 19.50 2.41 -5.04
N PRO A 177 20.40 2.37 -4.05
CA PRO A 177 20.43 1.28 -3.08
C PRO A 177 19.09 1.15 -2.35
N MET A 178 18.82 -0.04 -1.86
CA MET A 178 17.70 -0.33 -0.97
C MET A 178 17.78 0.51 0.30
N VAL A 179 16.62 0.95 0.79
CA VAL A 179 16.46 1.79 1.97
C VAL A 179 15.76 1.00 3.07
N PHE A 180 16.35 0.97 4.26
CA PHE A 180 15.77 0.37 5.46
C PHE A 180 15.19 1.46 6.35
N HIS A 181 13.86 1.42 6.57
CA HIS A 181 13.16 2.44 7.35
C HIS A 181 13.29 2.20 8.86
N GLY A 182 13.16 3.27 9.64
CA GLY A 182 13.29 3.17 11.09
C GLY A 182 14.73 2.84 11.53
N GLN A 183 14.87 1.94 12.48
CA GLN A 183 16.17 1.50 12.99
C GLN A 183 16.63 0.24 12.23
N ASN A 184 17.40 0.41 11.15
CA ASN A 184 17.87 -0.69 10.29
C ASN A 184 16.73 -1.61 9.81
N GLY A 185 15.61 -1.01 9.40
CA GLY A 185 14.43 -1.71 8.93
C GLY A 185 13.40 -2.04 10.00
N LEU A 186 13.68 -1.86 11.29
CA LEU A 186 12.65 -1.97 12.33
C LEU A 186 11.89 -0.64 12.42
N SER A 187 10.70 -0.61 11.85
CA SER A 187 9.79 0.54 11.83
C SER A 187 8.75 0.42 12.94
N LYS A 188 8.89 1.21 14.00
CA LYS A 188 7.93 1.22 15.10
C LYS A 188 6.62 1.84 14.66
N LYS A 189 5.50 1.22 14.99
CA LYS A 189 4.13 1.68 14.71
C LYS A 189 3.38 2.06 15.97
N GLY A 190 3.95 1.77 17.14
CA GLY A 190 3.38 2.10 18.44
C GLY A 190 4.43 2.04 19.54
N THR A 191 4.00 2.32 20.78
CA THR A 191 4.90 2.41 21.93
C THR A 191 5.15 1.06 22.63
N GLN A 192 4.31 0.04 22.38
CA GLN A 192 4.47 -1.26 22.98
C GLN A 192 5.48 -2.11 22.19
N GLU A 193 6.12 -3.06 22.86
CA GLU A 193 7.02 -4.00 22.23
C GLU A 193 6.24 -4.86 21.21
N GLY A 194 6.83 -5.09 20.03
CA GLY A 194 6.19 -5.82 18.94
C GLY A 194 5.21 -5.00 18.10
N GLN A 195 4.84 -3.78 18.50
CA GLN A 195 4.09 -2.86 17.65
C GLN A 195 5.04 -2.21 16.63
N ALA A 196 5.46 -3.01 15.68
CA ALA A 196 6.42 -2.66 14.65
C ALA A 196 6.29 -3.59 13.44
N SER A 197 6.96 -3.21 12.38
CA SER A 197 7.19 -4.03 11.20
C SER A 197 8.66 -4.00 10.82
N TYR A 198 9.08 -4.96 9.99
CA TYR A 198 10.29 -4.88 9.21
C TYR A 198 9.94 -4.28 7.86
N TYR A 199 10.62 -3.17 7.50
CA TYR A 199 10.22 -2.31 6.40
C TYR A 199 11.43 -1.83 5.59
N PHE A 200 11.43 -2.18 4.30
CA PHE A 200 12.41 -1.65 3.36
C PHE A 200 11.75 -1.21 2.04
N SER A 201 12.46 -0.39 1.28
CA SER A 201 11.99 0.19 0.03
C SER A 201 13.08 0.21 -1.05
N TYR A 202 12.64 0.11 -2.31
CA TYR A 202 13.36 0.67 -3.44
C TYR A 202 12.69 2.00 -3.77
N THR A 203 13.31 3.09 -3.37
CA THR A 203 12.70 4.44 -3.43
C THR A 203 12.74 5.07 -4.81
N ASP A 204 13.57 4.57 -5.71
CA ASP A 204 13.71 5.11 -7.07
C ASP A 204 13.93 3.98 -8.08
N LEU A 205 12.87 3.64 -8.79
CA LEU A 205 12.85 2.60 -9.81
C LEU A 205 12.59 3.24 -11.18
N ALA A 206 13.56 3.15 -12.10
CA ALA A 206 13.32 3.49 -13.50
C ALA A 206 12.31 2.51 -14.07
N THR A 207 11.22 3.03 -14.61
CA THR A 207 10.07 2.24 -15.02
C THR A 207 9.80 2.39 -16.49
N THR A 208 9.61 1.26 -17.18
CA THR A 208 9.18 1.20 -18.59
C THR A 208 8.17 0.07 -18.78
N GLY A 209 7.34 0.17 -19.79
CA GLY A 209 6.42 -0.92 -20.13
C GLY A 209 5.15 -0.45 -20.81
N LEU A 210 4.07 -1.16 -20.57
CA LEU A 210 2.77 -0.96 -21.19
C LEU A 210 1.69 -0.77 -20.15
N ILE A 211 0.79 0.19 -20.40
CA ILE A 211 -0.49 0.29 -19.70
C ILE A 211 -1.65 0.34 -20.70
N LYS A 212 -2.79 -0.17 -20.29
CA LYS A 212 -4.07 -0.03 -21.00
C LYS A 212 -5.10 0.54 -20.05
N ILE A 213 -5.84 1.54 -20.52
CA ILE A 213 -6.93 2.16 -19.77
C ILE A 213 -8.28 1.88 -20.44
N PRO A 214 -9.40 1.83 -19.67
CA PRO A 214 -10.70 1.40 -20.19
C PRO A 214 -11.22 2.18 -21.41
N THR A 215 -10.75 3.39 -21.56
CA THR A 215 -11.31 4.35 -22.56
C THR A 215 -10.60 4.36 -23.90
N LEU A 216 -9.47 3.66 -24.00
CA LEU A 216 -8.66 3.65 -25.21
C LEU A 216 -8.41 2.21 -25.67
N PRO A 217 -8.55 1.93 -26.97
CA PRO A 217 -8.55 0.57 -27.49
C PRO A 217 -7.18 -0.11 -27.42
N SER A 218 -6.10 0.64 -27.53
CA SER A 218 -4.74 0.12 -27.60
C SER A 218 -3.94 0.45 -26.33
N PRO A 219 -3.01 -0.42 -25.91
CA PRO A 219 -2.07 -0.10 -24.85
C PRO A 219 -1.08 1.00 -25.25
N PHE A 220 -0.54 1.68 -24.25
CA PHE A 220 0.48 2.72 -24.42
C PHE A 220 1.82 2.25 -23.92
N LEU A 221 2.87 2.58 -24.67
CA LEU A 221 4.23 2.54 -24.13
C LEU A 221 4.39 3.71 -23.15
N VAL A 222 4.86 3.40 -21.97
CA VAL A 222 5.08 4.36 -20.90
C VAL A 222 6.48 4.24 -20.31
N LYS A 223 6.95 5.35 -19.76
CA LYS A 223 8.16 5.43 -18.94
C LYS A 223 7.90 6.32 -17.74
N GLY A 224 8.69 6.15 -16.69
CA GLY A 224 8.56 7.00 -15.50
C GLY A 224 9.41 6.54 -14.34
N ARG A 225 8.93 6.84 -13.15
CA ARG A 225 9.56 6.47 -11.88
C ARG A 225 8.54 5.77 -11.00
N SER A 226 9.01 4.76 -10.30
CA SER A 226 8.21 4.02 -9.34
C SER A 226 8.89 3.93 -7.98
N TRP A 227 8.08 3.62 -6.99
CA TRP A 227 8.44 3.32 -5.62
C TRP A 227 7.97 1.91 -5.28
N PHE A 228 8.72 1.19 -4.48
CA PHE A 228 8.35 -0.11 -3.96
C PHE A 228 8.60 -0.18 -2.46
N ASP A 229 7.59 -0.64 -1.72
CA ASP A 229 7.66 -0.95 -0.30
C ASP A 229 7.42 -2.43 -0.05
N HIS A 230 8.23 -3.03 0.80
CA HIS A 230 7.99 -4.34 1.38
C HIS A 230 7.98 -4.22 2.90
N GLU A 231 6.90 -4.67 3.49
CA GLU A 231 6.72 -4.56 4.93
C GLU A 231 6.06 -5.82 5.49
N PHE A 232 6.58 -6.34 6.59
CA PHE A 232 6.04 -7.52 7.28
C PHE A 232 6.08 -7.38 8.78
N GLY A 233 5.04 -7.89 9.47
CA GLY A 233 4.89 -7.83 10.92
C GLY A 233 3.65 -8.59 11.38
N SER A 234 3.35 -8.56 12.69
CA SER A 234 2.21 -9.28 13.25
C SER A 234 1.31 -8.46 14.16
N ASN A 235 1.77 -7.28 14.57
CA ASN A 235 1.03 -6.37 15.44
C ASN A 235 1.40 -4.93 15.06
N GLN A 236 0.90 -4.47 13.93
CA GLN A 236 1.35 -3.21 13.35
C GLN A 236 0.49 -2.03 13.77
N LEU A 237 -0.80 -2.20 14.00
CA LEU A 237 -1.69 -1.14 14.44
C LEU A 237 -2.18 -1.38 15.87
N ALA A 238 -2.06 -0.35 16.72
CA ALA A 238 -2.68 -0.33 18.02
C ALA A 238 -4.20 -0.15 17.90
N SER A 239 -4.96 -0.62 18.89
CA SER A 239 -6.43 -0.57 18.89
C SER A 239 -7.00 0.86 18.86
N ASN A 240 -6.20 1.86 19.20
CA ASN A 240 -6.57 3.28 19.13
C ASN A 240 -6.10 3.98 17.86
N GLN A 241 -5.42 3.30 16.95
CA GLN A 241 -4.99 3.84 15.67
C GLN A 241 -6.07 3.58 14.62
N VAL A 242 -6.56 4.62 13.98
CA VAL A 242 -7.73 4.57 13.09
C VAL A 242 -7.35 4.53 11.61
N GLY A 243 -6.09 4.81 11.27
CA GLY A 243 -5.58 4.82 9.90
C GLY A 243 -4.26 5.57 9.80
N TRP A 244 -3.78 5.73 8.59
CA TRP A 244 -2.52 6.44 8.30
C TRP A 244 -2.61 7.32 7.07
N ASP A 245 -1.69 8.28 7.00
CA ASP A 245 -1.36 9.03 5.81
C ASP A 245 0.10 8.73 5.47
N TRP A 246 0.35 8.25 4.27
CA TRP A 246 1.68 7.88 3.78
C TRP A 246 1.99 8.64 2.49
N PHE A 247 3.23 9.09 2.36
CA PHE A 247 3.72 9.85 1.21
C PHE A 247 5.03 9.26 0.70
N SER A 248 5.15 9.08 -0.61
CA SER A 248 6.41 8.89 -1.32
C SER A 248 6.59 10.00 -2.35
N LEU A 249 7.69 10.72 -2.26
CA LEU A 249 7.95 11.88 -3.12
C LEU A 249 9.35 11.79 -3.72
N HIS A 250 9.43 11.95 -5.03
CA HIS A 250 10.68 12.09 -5.78
C HIS A 250 10.92 13.57 -6.10
N LEU A 251 11.99 14.14 -5.58
CA LEU A 251 12.35 15.53 -5.82
C LEU A 251 13.23 15.66 -7.06
N SER A 252 13.13 16.78 -7.77
CA SER A 252 13.88 17.06 -9.01
C SER A 252 15.41 17.15 -8.82
N ASN A 253 15.88 17.35 -7.59
CA ASN A 253 17.30 17.33 -7.22
C ASN A 253 17.83 15.92 -6.92
N GLY A 254 17.05 14.88 -7.21
CA GLY A 254 17.40 13.48 -7.01
C GLY A 254 17.22 12.97 -5.59
N GLN A 255 16.65 13.74 -4.67
CA GLN A 255 16.25 13.23 -3.35
C GLN A 255 14.92 12.49 -3.43
N ASP A 256 14.70 11.51 -2.52
CA ASP A 256 13.40 10.89 -2.30
C ASP A 256 13.00 11.09 -0.83
N LEU A 257 11.73 11.29 -0.59
CA LEU A 257 11.18 11.50 0.75
C LEU A 257 10.01 10.56 0.97
N MET A 258 10.09 9.73 2.01
CA MET A 258 8.96 8.99 2.55
C MET A 258 8.63 9.56 3.93
N ILE A 259 7.35 9.83 4.19
CA ILE A 259 6.84 10.18 5.51
C ILE A 259 5.50 9.50 5.74
N TYR A 260 5.22 9.11 7.00
CA TYR A 260 3.90 8.59 7.35
C TYR A 260 3.46 9.06 8.74
N PHE A 261 2.15 9.18 8.90
CA PHE A 261 1.49 9.60 10.13
C PHE A 261 0.41 8.58 10.49
N LEU A 262 0.57 7.90 11.61
CA LEU A 262 -0.46 7.03 12.17
C LEU A 262 -1.42 7.87 13.00
N ARG A 263 -2.70 7.91 12.63
CA ARG A 263 -3.71 8.74 13.28
C ARG A 263 -4.42 7.93 14.36
N ARG A 264 -4.60 8.56 15.53
CA ARG A 264 -5.31 8.00 16.67
C ARG A 264 -6.77 8.45 16.70
N SER A 265 -7.61 7.68 17.39
CA SER A 265 -9.05 7.95 17.55
C SER A 265 -9.38 9.25 18.30
N ASP A 266 -8.42 9.78 19.09
CA ASP A 266 -8.52 11.06 19.78
C ASP A 266 -8.11 12.27 18.92
N GLY A 267 -7.80 12.02 17.64
CA GLY A 267 -7.32 13.05 16.70
C GLY A 267 -5.82 13.34 16.77
N SER A 268 -5.11 12.76 17.72
CA SER A 268 -3.65 12.90 17.80
C SER A 268 -2.92 12.01 16.79
N VAL A 269 -1.64 12.31 16.55
CA VAL A 269 -0.74 11.50 15.75
C VAL A 269 0.13 10.64 16.66
N GLU A 270 0.30 9.37 16.30
CA GLU A 270 1.18 8.43 17.01
C GLU A 270 2.62 8.94 17.04
N PRO A 271 3.25 9.10 18.21
CA PRO A 271 4.62 9.65 18.34
C PRO A 271 5.70 8.86 17.59
N THR A 272 5.44 7.59 17.26
CA THR A 272 6.35 6.74 16.47
C THR A 272 6.22 6.96 14.96
N SER A 273 5.28 7.79 14.52
CA SER A 273 5.20 8.25 13.12
C SER A 273 6.53 8.87 12.70
N SER A 274 6.98 8.59 11.50
CA SER A 274 8.35 8.92 11.09
C SER A 274 8.47 9.09 9.58
N GLY A 275 9.67 9.38 9.13
CA GLY A 275 9.99 9.46 7.71
C GLY A 275 11.45 9.14 7.43
N THR A 276 11.78 9.09 6.17
CA THR A 276 13.15 8.88 5.68
C THR A 276 13.39 9.78 4.47
N LEU A 277 14.38 10.65 4.57
CA LEU A 277 14.92 11.38 3.43
C LEU A 277 16.08 10.57 2.84
N VAL A 278 16.03 10.32 1.54
CA VAL A 278 17.05 9.63 0.78
C VAL A 278 17.73 10.62 -0.14
N SER A 279 19.02 10.81 0.00
CA SER A 279 19.80 11.69 -0.87
C SER A 279 20.01 11.08 -2.26
N SER A 280 20.48 11.88 -3.21
CA SER A 280 20.73 11.43 -4.60
C SER A 280 21.73 10.29 -4.71
N ASP A 281 22.64 10.17 -3.73
CA ASP A 281 23.64 9.08 -3.63
C ASP A 281 23.16 7.88 -2.77
N GLY A 282 21.87 7.88 -2.34
CA GLY A 282 21.27 6.78 -1.58
C GLY A 282 21.48 6.83 -0.07
N ARG A 283 22.20 7.83 0.49
CA ARG A 283 22.31 7.99 1.94
C ARG A 283 20.99 8.40 2.56
N THR A 284 20.67 7.83 3.72
CA THR A 284 19.40 8.02 4.41
C THR A 284 19.54 8.93 5.62
N THR A 285 18.49 9.70 5.89
CA THR A 285 18.29 10.48 7.13
C THR A 285 16.92 10.13 7.67
N ASN A 286 16.87 9.50 8.84
CA ASN A 286 15.61 9.23 9.52
C ASN A 286 15.03 10.52 10.11
N LEU A 287 13.74 10.70 9.98
CA LEU A 287 12.99 11.85 10.45
C LEU A 287 12.00 11.42 11.52
N LYS A 288 12.00 12.13 12.65
CA LYS A 288 11.04 11.93 13.74
C LYS A 288 9.80 12.79 13.49
N LEU A 289 8.67 12.40 14.07
CA LEU A 289 7.44 13.19 14.01
C LEU A 289 7.67 14.66 14.40
N SER A 290 8.44 14.93 15.46
CA SER A 290 8.73 16.28 15.95
C SER A 290 9.57 17.14 15.00
N GLU A 291 10.15 16.56 13.97
CA GLU A 291 10.98 17.23 12.96
C GLU A 291 10.19 17.56 11.68
N MET A 292 8.94 17.07 11.58
CA MET A 292 8.07 17.21 10.42
C MET A 292 6.81 17.97 10.78
N ASN A 293 6.44 18.92 9.94
CA ASN A 293 5.15 19.60 10.00
C ASN A 293 4.41 19.42 8.68
N VAL A 294 3.20 18.86 8.73
CA VAL A 294 2.32 18.72 7.58
C VAL A 294 1.01 19.42 7.88
N GLU A 295 0.78 20.50 7.16
CA GLU A 295 -0.43 21.31 7.22
C GLU A 295 -1.34 20.91 6.06
N VAL A 296 -2.59 20.57 6.37
CA VAL A 296 -3.64 20.30 5.37
C VAL A 296 -4.24 21.63 4.93
N LEU A 297 -4.21 21.91 3.65
CA LEU A 297 -4.67 23.19 3.09
C LEU A 297 -6.05 23.11 2.44
N ASP A 298 -6.49 21.89 2.07
CA ASP A 298 -7.78 21.67 1.41
C ASP A 298 -8.26 20.23 1.66
N HIS A 299 -9.55 19.99 1.45
CA HIS A 299 -10.19 18.68 1.60
C HIS A 299 -11.04 18.34 0.38
N TRP A 300 -11.15 17.04 0.10
CA TRP A 300 -12.07 16.49 -0.87
C TRP A 300 -13.01 15.49 -0.20
N LYS A 301 -14.31 15.64 -0.44
CA LYS A 301 -15.33 14.75 0.09
C LYS A 301 -15.78 13.76 -0.97
N SER A 302 -15.67 12.47 -0.65
CA SER A 302 -16.14 11.41 -1.53
C SER A 302 -17.67 11.37 -1.60
N SER A 303 -18.19 11.36 -2.81
CA SER A 303 -19.62 11.13 -3.05
C SER A 303 -20.00 9.63 -2.92
N LYS A 304 -19.03 8.73 -2.89
CA LYS A 304 -19.26 7.28 -2.77
C LYS A 304 -19.34 6.83 -1.31
N SER A 305 -18.31 7.14 -0.54
CA SER A 305 -18.19 6.71 0.86
C SER A 305 -18.64 7.76 1.86
N GLY A 306 -18.68 9.02 1.48
CA GLY A 306 -18.84 10.16 2.38
C GLY A 306 -17.57 10.54 3.15
N GLY A 307 -16.47 9.81 2.97
CA GLY A 307 -15.16 10.12 3.55
C GLY A 307 -14.66 11.48 3.12
N GLU A 308 -14.06 12.23 4.04
CA GLU A 308 -13.50 13.54 3.78
C GLU A 308 -11.98 13.46 3.93
N TYR A 309 -11.27 13.53 2.81
CA TYR A 309 -9.84 13.33 2.71
C TYR A 309 -9.09 14.65 2.58
N PRO A 310 -7.91 14.81 3.23
CA PRO A 310 -6.97 15.85 2.86
C PRO A 310 -6.69 15.84 1.36
N ASN A 311 -6.62 17.02 0.74
CA ASN A 311 -6.49 17.11 -0.72
C ASN A 311 -5.40 18.10 -1.18
N ARG A 312 -4.69 18.72 -0.24
CA ARG A 312 -3.57 19.61 -0.50
C ARG A 312 -2.75 19.79 0.76
N TRP A 313 -1.42 19.76 0.64
CA TRP A 313 -0.55 19.77 1.82
C TRP A 313 0.60 20.74 1.67
N LYS A 314 0.96 21.37 2.80
CA LYS A 314 2.23 22.03 2.98
C LYS A 314 3.08 21.17 3.91
N ILE A 315 4.24 20.74 3.44
CA ILE A 315 5.19 19.90 4.17
C ILE A 315 6.40 20.75 4.50
N GLU A 316 6.77 20.82 5.79
CA GLU A 316 7.95 21.51 6.25
C GLU A 316 8.79 20.60 7.14
N ILE A 317 10.06 20.42 6.79
CA ILE A 317 11.04 19.60 7.52
C ILE A 317 12.30 20.46 7.76
N PRO A 318 12.30 21.31 8.81
CA PRO A 318 13.37 22.29 9.02
C PRO A 318 14.76 21.68 9.19
N VAL A 319 14.88 20.51 9.82
CA VAL A 319 16.15 19.83 10.10
C VAL A 319 16.92 19.49 8.83
N VAL A 320 16.22 19.20 7.74
CA VAL A 320 16.81 18.94 6.40
C VAL A 320 16.56 20.07 5.40
N LYS A 321 15.94 21.17 5.84
CA LYS A 321 15.63 22.39 5.07
C LYS A 321 14.77 22.10 3.84
N ILE A 322 13.69 21.32 4.00
CA ILE A 322 12.71 21.02 2.98
C ILE A 322 11.42 21.77 3.28
N GLN A 323 10.84 22.38 2.24
CA GLN A 323 9.51 22.97 2.24
C GLN A 323 8.86 22.63 0.91
N LEU A 324 7.70 21.96 0.93
CA LEU A 324 6.98 21.52 -0.26
C LEU A 324 5.51 21.90 -0.17
N LEU A 325 4.91 22.25 -1.30
CA LEU A 325 3.48 22.35 -1.51
C LEU A 325 3.07 21.21 -2.44
N ILE A 326 2.27 20.28 -1.94
CA ILE A 326 1.84 19.06 -2.63
C ILE A 326 0.38 19.19 -3.03
N ASN A 327 0.07 18.79 -4.27
CA ASN A 327 -1.28 18.78 -4.82
C ASN A 327 -1.57 17.43 -5.45
N PRO A 328 -2.75 16.86 -5.28
CA PRO A 328 -3.18 15.69 -6.05
C PRO A 328 -3.40 16.09 -7.51
N LEU A 329 -3.03 15.21 -8.43
CA LEU A 329 -3.28 15.41 -9.85
C LEU A 329 -4.74 15.16 -10.24
N LEU A 330 -5.46 14.43 -9.38
CA LEU A 330 -6.89 14.21 -9.43
C LEU A 330 -7.39 14.07 -7.99
N ALA A 331 -8.47 14.76 -7.63
CA ALA A 331 -9.00 14.68 -6.27
C ALA A 331 -9.68 13.31 -5.99
N SER A 332 -10.41 12.79 -6.97
CA SER A 332 -11.22 11.57 -6.83
C SER A 332 -10.40 10.31 -7.14
N GLN A 333 -9.56 9.87 -6.19
CA GLN A 333 -8.73 8.65 -6.31
C GLN A 333 -9.01 7.66 -5.15
N GLU A 334 -10.28 7.51 -4.79
CA GLU A 334 -10.74 6.63 -3.73
C GLU A 334 -11.04 5.23 -4.24
N LEU A 335 -10.56 4.21 -3.50
CA LEU A 335 -10.92 2.81 -3.65
C LEU A 335 -11.97 2.42 -2.60
N VAL A 336 -12.99 1.71 -3.04
CA VAL A 336 -14.00 1.08 -2.19
C VAL A 336 -13.87 -0.42 -2.38
N THR A 337 -13.16 -1.10 -1.48
CA THR A 337 -12.72 -2.50 -1.67
C THR A 337 -13.60 -3.50 -0.93
N GLU A 338 -14.91 -3.42 -1.15
CA GLU A 338 -15.92 -4.26 -0.48
C GLU A 338 -15.78 -5.77 -0.80
N SER A 339 -15.21 -6.11 -1.95
CA SER A 339 -15.07 -7.49 -2.42
C SER A 339 -13.78 -8.17 -1.96
N SER A 340 -12.87 -7.43 -1.32
CA SER A 340 -11.58 -7.94 -0.85
C SER A 340 -11.34 -7.66 0.63
N THR A 341 -10.79 -6.50 0.95
CA THR A 341 -10.40 -6.14 2.32
C THR A 341 -11.52 -5.46 3.12
N GLY A 342 -12.54 -4.93 2.47
CA GLY A 342 -13.57 -4.10 3.09
C GLY A 342 -13.10 -2.70 3.48
N VAL A 343 -11.86 -2.33 3.15
CA VAL A 343 -11.27 -1.03 3.46
C VAL A 343 -11.64 -0.02 2.39
N VAL A 344 -12.01 1.19 2.81
CA VAL A 344 -12.16 2.35 1.91
C VAL A 344 -11.01 3.31 2.17
N TYR A 345 -10.25 3.61 1.13
CA TYR A 345 -9.05 4.43 1.25
C TYR A 345 -8.74 5.20 -0.04
N TRP A 346 -7.89 6.21 0.06
CA TRP A 346 -7.49 7.04 -1.06
C TRP A 346 -6.06 6.73 -1.48
N GLU A 347 -5.85 6.53 -2.77
CA GLU A 347 -4.58 6.18 -3.41
C GLU A 347 -4.34 7.07 -4.60
N GLY A 348 -3.45 8.03 -4.47
CA GLY A 348 -3.39 9.04 -5.49
C GLY A 348 -2.02 9.57 -5.88
N VAL A 349 -1.88 9.75 -7.18
CA VAL A 349 -0.75 10.42 -7.79
C VAL A 349 -0.79 11.92 -7.47
N VAL A 350 0.37 12.44 -7.03
CA VAL A 350 0.55 13.84 -6.63
C VAL A 350 1.73 14.47 -7.35
N ASP A 351 1.74 15.80 -7.43
CA ASP A 351 2.92 16.59 -7.74
C ASP A 351 3.07 17.77 -6.77
N GLY A 352 4.19 18.45 -6.88
CA GLY A 352 4.42 19.59 -6.01
C GLY A 352 5.63 20.41 -6.41
N LYS A 353 5.81 21.49 -5.68
CA LYS A 353 6.95 22.40 -5.80
C LYS A 353 7.32 22.97 -4.43
N GLY A 354 8.55 23.41 -4.33
CA GLY A 354 9.02 24.02 -3.09
C GLY A 354 10.51 24.28 -3.09
N ARG A 355 11.12 24.09 -1.93
CA ARG A 355 12.56 24.31 -1.76
C ARG A 355 13.19 23.18 -0.97
N SER A 356 14.40 22.78 -1.40
CA SER A 356 15.30 21.91 -0.65
C SER A 356 16.63 22.61 -0.49
N ARG A 357 17.07 22.85 0.77
CA ARG A 357 18.31 23.57 1.10
C ARG A 357 18.43 24.93 0.42
N GLY A 358 17.31 25.65 0.29
CA GLY A 358 17.25 26.98 -0.34
C GLY A 358 17.12 26.96 -1.87
N GLN A 359 17.30 25.83 -2.54
CA GLN A 359 17.11 25.67 -4.00
C GLN A 359 15.69 25.30 -4.33
N GLU A 360 15.16 25.86 -5.41
CA GLU A 360 13.84 25.45 -5.92
C GLU A 360 13.86 24.03 -6.44
N VAL A 361 12.81 23.28 -6.07
CA VAL A 361 12.60 21.89 -6.51
C VAL A 361 11.13 21.70 -6.91
N THR A 362 10.94 20.81 -7.87
CA THR A 362 9.65 20.18 -8.12
C THR A 362 9.67 18.78 -7.55
N CYS A 363 8.52 18.19 -7.31
CA CYS A 363 8.40 16.78 -6.96
C CYS A 363 7.21 16.13 -7.64
N GLU A 364 7.28 14.83 -7.79
CA GLU A 364 6.18 13.93 -8.15
C GLU A 364 6.16 12.78 -7.16
N GLY A 365 5.02 12.15 -6.96
CA GLY A 365 4.94 11.05 -6.01
C GLY A 365 3.56 10.46 -5.88
N TYR A 366 3.35 9.81 -4.74
CA TYR A 366 2.11 9.14 -4.41
C TYR A 366 1.74 9.38 -2.95
N VAL A 367 0.45 9.39 -2.65
CA VAL A 367 -0.09 9.52 -1.30
C VAL A 367 -1.13 8.44 -1.08
N GLU A 368 -1.04 7.75 0.05
CA GLU A 368 -2.04 6.81 0.54
C GLU A 368 -2.66 7.37 1.82
N MET A 369 -3.99 7.34 1.92
CA MET A 369 -4.74 7.79 3.10
C MET A 369 -5.82 6.78 3.45
N THR A 370 -5.74 6.20 4.63
CA THR A 370 -6.68 5.21 5.14
C THR A 370 -7.48 5.73 6.33
N GLY A 371 -8.61 5.11 6.67
CA GLY A 371 -9.35 5.41 7.90
C GLY A 371 -10.16 6.72 7.89
N TYR A 372 -10.39 7.34 6.74
CA TYR A 372 -11.25 8.53 6.60
C TYR A 372 -12.71 8.19 6.29
N ALA A 373 -12.96 7.02 5.72
CA ALA A 373 -14.30 6.51 5.43
C ALA A 373 -14.67 5.30 6.31
N GLY A 374 -14.02 5.14 7.45
CA GLY A 374 -14.19 4.05 8.40
C GLY A 374 -12.88 3.75 9.12
N SER A 375 -12.94 3.49 10.42
CA SER A 375 -11.76 3.20 11.24
C SER A 375 -11.17 1.84 10.89
N LEU A 376 -9.84 1.76 10.85
CA LEU A 376 -9.07 0.52 10.72
C LEU A 376 -8.66 -0.08 12.07
N ALA A 377 -9.10 0.50 13.20
CA ALA A 377 -8.76 0.01 14.53
C ALA A 377 -9.14 -1.48 14.69
N GLY A 378 -8.15 -2.33 14.99
CA GLY A 378 -8.34 -3.76 15.16
C GLY A 378 -8.43 -4.58 13.86
N SER A 379 -8.14 -3.99 12.69
CA SER A 379 -8.21 -4.70 11.40
C SER A 379 -6.92 -5.45 11.02
N PHE A 380 -5.78 -5.18 11.71
CA PHE A 380 -4.46 -5.76 11.39
C PHE A 380 -3.78 -6.39 12.58
#